data_0d916eb87ae7b1c65bc79019f3ade118
#
_entry.id   0d916eb87ae7b1c65bc79019f3ade118
#
_cell.length_a   1.000
_cell.length_b   1.000
_cell.length_c   1.000
_cell.angle_alpha   90.00
_cell.angle_beta   90.00
_cell.angle_gamma   90.00
#
_symmetry.space_group_name_H-M   'P 1'
#
loop_
_entity.id
_entity.type
_entity.pdbx_description
1 polymer ?
#
loop_
_entity_poly.entity_id
_entity_poly.type
_entity_poly.pdbx_seq_one_letter_code
_entity_poly.pdbx_strand_id
1 'polypeptide(L)'
;MTKLHFVRHGKTEWNNQGRYQGANGDSPLLPESFEQIKALADYLRGISFAHAYVSPLKRARVTAQTLIKDLNEPIPLTIMPALREFNLGKMEGMTFTDVAKHFPQELHAFRHEPTAYDPRKIHGESFPQLINRAIPAIVATVAMDRTGTANLLYVSHGAALAAVIQSLLGTPLAEIRKDGGLTNSSVTILQADGPSLPFKLLNWNETSFLPEPPKPTDTI
;
A
#
# COMPACT_ATOMS: atom_id res chain seq x y z
N MET A 1 -4.69 15.96 -15.75
CA MET A 1 -4.75 15.78 -14.29
C MET A 1 -3.74 14.72 -13.89
N THR A 2 -3.01 14.95 -12.80
CA THR A 2 -2.03 14.02 -12.24
C THR A 2 -2.69 12.71 -11.83
N LYS A 3 -2.14 11.57 -12.24
CA LYS A 3 -2.63 10.25 -11.82
C LYS A 3 -1.64 9.60 -10.85
N LEU A 4 -2.16 9.06 -9.77
CA LEU A 4 -1.40 8.39 -8.72
C LEU A 4 -1.73 6.90 -8.76
N HIS A 5 -0.73 6.07 -9.06
CA HIS A 5 -0.86 4.62 -9.16
C HIS A 5 -0.25 3.99 -7.91
N PHE A 6 -1.10 3.49 -7.01
CA PHE A 6 -0.69 2.85 -5.76
C PHE A 6 -0.65 1.34 -5.93
N VAL A 7 0.53 0.77 -5.77
CA VAL A 7 0.79 -0.67 -5.90
C VAL A 7 1.13 -1.25 -4.53
N ARG A 8 0.42 -2.30 -4.11
CA ARG A 8 0.84 -3.10 -2.97
C ARG A 8 1.96 -4.06 -3.40
N HIS A 9 2.98 -4.22 -2.56
CA HIS A 9 4.08 -5.15 -2.80
C HIS A 9 3.59 -6.58 -3.13
N GLY A 10 4.40 -7.35 -3.86
CA GLY A 10 4.15 -8.74 -4.18
C GLY A 10 4.01 -9.63 -2.93
N LYS A 11 3.37 -10.78 -3.07
CA LYS A 11 3.16 -11.74 -1.97
C LYS A 11 4.48 -12.22 -1.40
N THR A 12 4.58 -12.27 -0.08
CA THR A 12 5.77 -12.70 0.65
C THR A 12 5.53 -14.04 1.35
N GLU A 13 6.61 -14.66 1.84
CA GLU A 13 6.51 -15.87 2.67
C GLU A 13 5.60 -15.65 3.89
N TRP A 14 5.69 -14.51 4.59
CA TRP A 14 4.85 -14.23 5.74
C TRP A 14 3.39 -13.98 5.36
N ASN A 15 3.11 -13.42 4.20
CA ASN A 15 1.72 -13.37 3.70
C ASN A 15 1.15 -14.79 3.53
N ASN A 16 1.93 -15.69 2.91
CA ASN A 16 1.50 -17.08 2.72
C ASN A 16 1.31 -17.84 4.04
N GLN A 17 2.10 -17.51 5.06
CA GLN A 17 2.00 -18.07 6.40
C GLN A 17 0.89 -17.43 7.26
N GLY A 18 0.18 -16.41 6.76
CA GLY A 18 -0.81 -15.66 7.54
C GLY A 18 -0.19 -14.92 8.73
N ARG A 19 0.98 -14.29 8.54
CA ARG A 19 1.67 -13.51 9.57
C ARG A 19 1.62 -12.01 9.29
N TYR A 20 1.49 -11.22 10.36
CA TYR A 20 1.65 -9.78 10.30
C TYR A 20 3.11 -9.39 10.14
N GLN A 21 3.41 -8.51 9.18
CA GLN A 21 4.78 -8.05 8.94
C GLN A 21 5.05 -6.68 9.57
N GLY A 22 4.15 -5.74 9.36
CA GLY A 22 4.28 -4.38 9.89
C GLY A 22 5.47 -3.60 9.32
N ALA A 23 5.94 -2.63 10.11
CA ALA A 23 7.01 -1.71 9.75
C ALA A 23 8.42 -2.26 10.01
N ASN A 24 8.57 -3.24 10.90
CA ASN A 24 9.86 -3.78 11.33
C ASN A 24 10.06 -5.23 10.84
N GLY A 25 8.97 -5.98 10.61
CA GLY A 25 9.02 -7.30 9.99
C GLY A 25 9.19 -7.22 8.48
N ASP A 26 9.98 -8.11 7.91
CA ASP A 26 10.14 -8.25 6.47
C ASP A 26 10.41 -9.72 6.11
N SER A 27 9.89 -10.17 4.99
CA SER A 27 10.14 -11.50 4.45
C SER A 27 10.26 -11.44 2.94
N PRO A 28 10.99 -12.40 2.31
CA PRO A 28 11.20 -12.36 0.87
C PRO A 28 9.89 -12.55 0.09
N LEU A 29 9.87 -12.01 -1.13
CA LEU A 29 8.81 -12.28 -2.08
C LEU A 29 8.81 -13.76 -2.46
N LEU A 30 7.63 -14.33 -2.66
CA LEU A 30 7.48 -15.67 -3.22
C LEU A 30 7.82 -15.67 -4.71
N PRO A 31 8.26 -16.81 -5.28
CA PRO A 31 8.55 -16.92 -6.72
C PRO A 31 7.39 -16.48 -7.62
N GLU A 32 6.15 -16.86 -7.29
CA GLU A 32 4.95 -16.49 -8.03
C GLU A 32 4.68 -14.97 -8.05
N SER A 33 5.22 -14.23 -7.09
CA SER A 33 5.08 -12.77 -7.08
C SER A 33 5.77 -12.09 -8.25
N PHE A 34 6.84 -12.67 -8.77
CA PHE A 34 7.54 -12.11 -9.93
C PHE A 34 6.69 -12.23 -11.20
N GLU A 35 5.93 -13.31 -11.36
CA GLU A 35 4.97 -13.46 -12.45
C GLU A 35 3.81 -12.47 -12.31
N GLN A 36 3.32 -12.24 -11.09
CA GLN A 36 2.29 -11.24 -10.81
C GLN A 36 2.78 -9.82 -11.11
N ILE A 37 4.02 -9.49 -10.73
CA ILE A 37 4.63 -8.18 -11.01
C ILE A 37 4.81 -7.99 -12.51
N LYS A 38 5.20 -9.04 -13.25
CA LYS A 38 5.28 -8.99 -14.70
C LYS A 38 3.92 -8.74 -15.34
N ALA A 39 2.87 -9.42 -14.89
CA ALA A 39 1.50 -9.19 -15.36
C ALA A 39 1.03 -7.76 -15.07
N LEU A 40 1.37 -7.20 -13.89
CA LEU A 40 1.14 -5.80 -13.57
C LEU A 40 1.89 -4.86 -14.51
N ALA A 41 3.16 -5.16 -14.84
CA ALA A 41 3.92 -4.37 -15.81
C ALA A 41 3.26 -4.38 -17.20
N ASP A 42 2.79 -5.55 -17.64
CA ASP A 42 2.08 -5.68 -18.91
C ASP A 42 0.76 -4.88 -18.90
N TYR A 43 0.02 -4.88 -17.80
CA TYR A 43 -1.20 -4.08 -17.60
C TYR A 43 -0.94 -2.56 -17.63
N LEU A 44 0.17 -2.12 -17.04
CA LEU A 44 0.57 -0.71 -17.00
C LEU A 44 1.36 -0.27 -18.23
N ARG A 45 1.59 -1.15 -19.19
CA ARG A 45 2.35 -0.85 -20.43
C ARG A 45 1.71 0.29 -21.22
N GLY A 46 2.56 1.21 -21.68
CA GLY A 46 2.12 2.41 -22.42
C GLY A 46 1.74 3.59 -21.51
N ILE A 47 1.81 3.43 -20.19
CA ILE A 47 1.72 4.55 -19.25
C ILE A 47 3.14 5.04 -18.99
N SER A 48 3.47 6.25 -19.43
CA SER A 48 4.75 6.88 -19.08
C SER A 48 4.69 7.44 -17.66
N PHE A 49 5.53 6.92 -16.78
CA PHE A 49 5.65 7.35 -15.38
C PHE A 49 6.73 8.41 -15.23
N ALA A 50 6.36 9.58 -14.69
CA ALA A 50 7.31 10.64 -14.41
C ALA A 50 8.25 10.34 -13.23
N HIS A 51 7.75 9.59 -12.24
CA HIS A 51 8.52 9.23 -11.04
C HIS A 51 7.89 8.05 -10.30
N ALA A 52 8.71 7.27 -9.61
CA ALA A 52 8.30 6.22 -8.70
C ALA A 52 8.76 6.51 -7.26
N TYR A 53 7.87 6.35 -6.31
CA TYR A 53 8.13 6.47 -4.87
C TYR A 53 7.91 5.11 -4.20
N VAL A 54 8.84 4.69 -3.36
CA VAL A 54 8.79 3.36 -2.76
C VAL A 54 9.03 3.39 -1.25
N SER A 55 8.29 2.55 -0.54
CA SER A 55 8.56 2.25 0.88
C SER A 55 10.00 1.77 1.10
N PRO A 56 10.66 2.12 2.23
CA PRO A 56 12.01 1.64 2.54
C PRO A 56 12.11 0.13 2.77
N LEU A 57 10.99 -0.60 2.98
CA LEU A 57 11.01 -2.02 3.29
C LEU A 57 11.37 -2.85 2.05
N LYS A 58 12.18 -3.91 2.25
CA LYS A 58 12.79 -4.68 1.16
C LYS A 58 11.74 -5.25 0.21
N ARG A 59 10.64 -5.84 0.71
CA ARG A 59 9.56 -6.39 -0.12
C ARG A 59 8.99 -5.37 -1.10
N ALA A 60 8.77 -4.12 -0.66
CA ALA A 60 8.28 -3.06 -1.54
C ALA A 60 9.35 -2.59 -2.54
N ARG A 61 10.61 -2.47 -2.10
CA ARG A 61 11.72 -2.09 -2.98
C ARG A 61 11.96 -3.12 -4.09
N VAL A 62 11.96 -4.41 -3.74
CA VAL A 62 12.11 -5.49 -4.74
C VAL A 62 10.95 -5.46 -5.72
N THR A 63 9.71 -5.29 -5.25
CA THR A 63 8.53 -5.14 -6.12
C THR A 63 8.71 -3.95 -7.08
N ALA A 64 9.07 -2.76 -6.57
CA ALA A 64 9.24 -1.57 -7.40
C ALA A 64 10.36 -1.73 -8.44
N GLN A 65 11.51 -2.27 -8.04
CA GLN A 65 12.65 -2.49 -8.93
C GLN A 65 12.31 -3.48 -10.05
N THR A 66 11.62 -4.59 -9.71
CA THR A 66 11.17 -5.58 -10.69
C THR A 66 10.15 -4.96 -11.65
N LEU A 67 9.15 -4.24 -11.12
CA LEU A 67 8.12 -3.58 -11.94
C LEU A 67 8.73 -2.58 -12.93
N ILE A 68 9.63 -1.70 -12.47
CA ILE A 68 10.32 -0.71 -13.32
C ILE A 68 11.16 -1.42 -14.41
N LYS A 69 11.86 -2.49 -14.05
CA LYS A 69 12.63 -3.30 -15.01
C LYS A 69 11.72 -3.88 -16.10
N ASP A 70 10.58 -4.44 -15.70
CA ASP A 70 9.65 -5.12 -16.62
C ASP A 70 8.83 -4.13 -17.47
N LEU A 71 8.61 -2.90 -16.99
CA LEU A 71 8.07 -1.78 -17.79
C LEU A 71 9.06 -1.34 -18.89
N ASN A 72 10.36 -1.62 -18.70
CA ASN A 72 11.44 -1.26 -19.63
C ASN A 72 11.51 0.25 -19.94
N GLU A 73 11.23 1.08 -18.95
CA GLU A 73 11.31 2.53 -19.04
C GLU A 73 12.24 3.09 -17.94
N PRO A 74 12.99 4.18 -18.20
CA PRO A 74 13.88 4.79 -17.23
C PRO A 74 13.09 5.65 -16.22
N ILE A 75 12.38 5.01 -15.29
CA ILE A 75 11.60 5.71 -14.26
C ILE A 75 12.48 6.05 -13.06
N PRO A 76 12.67 7.35 -12.71
CA PRO A 76 13.37 7.74 -11.50
C PRO A 76 12.69 7.15 -10.26
N LEU A 77 13.49 6.57 -9.33
CA LEU A 77 12.98 5.91 -8.12
C LEU A 77 13.50 6.61 -6.86
N THR A 78 12.60 7.02 -5.98
CA THR A 78 12.93 7.63 -4.68
C THR A 78 12.37 6.77 -3.54
N ILE A 79 13.23 6.43 -2.55
CA ILE A 79 12.78 5.83 -1.30
C ILE A 79 12.07 6.89 -0.47
N MET A 80 10.80 6.64 -0.13
CA MET A 80 9.98 7.56 0.66
C MET A 80 9.62 6.89 2.00
N PRO A 81 10.29 7.26 3.11
CA PRO A 81 10.02 6.67 4.44
C PRO A 81 8.56 6.77 4.88
N ALA A 82 7.86 7.80 4.42
CA ALA A 82 6.44 8.01 4.67
C ALA A 82 5.53 6.90 4.11
N LEU A 83 6.00 6.08 3.18
CA LEU A 83 5.26 4.95 2.60
C LEU A 83 5.47 3.62 3.35
N ARG A 84 6.16 3.61 4.50
CA ARG A 84 6.33 2.40 5.30
C ARG A 84 4.98 1.86 5.78
N GLU A 85 4.88 0.54 6.00
CA GLU A 85 3.70 -0.08 6.60
C GLU A 85 3.46 0.44 8.03
N PHE A 86 2.27 0.20 8.59
CA PHE A 86 2.00 0.41 10.00
C PHE A 86 3.06 -0.24 10.87
N ASN A 87 3.52 0.47 11.90
CA ASN A 87 4.16 -0.19 13.01
C ASN A 87 3.08 -0.95 13.79
N LEU A 88 3.08 -2.27 13.68
CA LEU A 88 2.14 -3.16 14.37
C LEU A 88 2.71 -3.65 15.72
N GLY A 89 3.92 -3.20 16.10
CA GLY A 89 4.54 -3.47 17.39
C GLY A 89 4.59 -4.96 17.72
N LYS A 90 4.01 -5.35 18.86
CA LYS A 90 4.02 -6.74 19.34
C LYS A 90 3.30 -7.75 18.41
N MET A 91 2.45 -7.29 17.52
CA MET A 91 1.77 -8.20 16.57
C MET A 91 2.68 -8.62 15.40
N GLU A 92 3.80 -7.93 15.16
CA GLU A 92 4.70 -8.25 14.05
C GLU A 92 5.36 -9.63 14.24
N GLY A 93 5.35 -10.44 13.18
CA GLY A 93 5.84 -11.83 13.18
C GLY A 93 4.84 -12.85 13.72
N MET A 94 3.79 -12.44 14.41
CA MET A 94 2.73 -13.34 14.90
C MET A 94 1.81 -13.78 13.76
N THR A 95 1.26 -14.99 13.86
CA THR A 95 0.20 -15.44 12.96
C THR A 95 -1.10 -14.69 13.21
N PHE A 96 -2.00 -14.64 12.24
CA PHE A 96 -3.33 -14.02 12.40
C PHE A 96 -4.10 -14.66 13.57
N THR A 97 -3.97 -16.00 13.72
CA THR A 97 -4.59 -16.75 14.82
C THR A 97 -4.02 -16.36 16.18
N ASP A 98 -2.70 -16.22 16.28
CA ASP A 98 -2.05 -15.82 17.54
C ASP A 98 -2.42 -14.39 17.93
N VAL A 99 -2.46 -13.47 16.95
CA VAL A 99 -2.89 -12.08 17.22
C VAL A 99 -4.35 -12.05 17.68
N ALA A 100 -5.24 -12.82 17.03
CA ALA A 100 -6.64 -12.91 17.44
C ALA A 100 -6.80 -13.45 18.87
N LYS A 101 -5.90 -14.33 19.33
CA LYS A 101 -5.90 -14.88 20.68
C LYS A 101 -5.33 -13.90 21.72
N HIS A 102 -4.23 -13.21 21.41
CA HIS A 102 -3.49 -12.41 22.40
C HIS A 102 -3.91 -10.93 22.40
N PHE A 103 -4.39 -10.40 21.28
CA PHE A 103 -4.76 -8.99 21.07
C PHE A 103 -6.12 -8.85 20.39
N PRO A 104 -7.19 -9.53 20.86
CA PRO A 104 -8.49 -9.57 20.16
C PRO A 104 -9.13 -8.18 20.04
N GLN A 105 -9.02 -7.34 21.04
CA GLN A 105 -9.61 -6.00 21.05
C GLN A 105 -8.87 -5.07 20.08
N GLU A 106 -7.53 -5.07 20.13
CA GLU A 106 -6.68 -4.28 19.25
C GLU A 106 -6.85 -4.69 17.79
N LEU A 107 -6.94 -6.00 17.54
CA LEU A 107 -7.18 -6.55 16.20
C LEU A 107 -8.56 -6.16 15.67
N HIS A 108 -9.60 -6.28 16.49
CA HIS A 108 -10.97 -5.90 16.11
C HIS A 108 -11.02 -4.40 15.76
N ALA A 109 -10.50 -3.55 16.63
CA ALA A 109 -10.47 -2.11 16.40
C ALA A 109 -9.66 -1.73 15.16
N PHE A 110 -8.48 -2.34 14.95
CA PHE A 110 -7.66 -2.12 13.76
C PHE A 110 -8.40 -2.47 12.45
N ARG A 111 -9.22 -3.51 12.47
CA ARG A 111 -9.93 -3.97 11.27
C ARG A 111 -11.27 -3.30 11.05
N HIS A 112 -12.01 -2.96 12.12
CA HIS A 112 -13.42 -2.60 12.03
C HIS A 112 -13.78 -1.27 12.70
N GLU A 113 -12.99 -0.80 13.67
CA GLU A 113 -13.27 0.40 14.45
C GLU A 113 -12.05 1.33 14.53
N PRO A 114 -11.57 1.89 13.39
CA PRO A 114 -10.33 2.67 13.36
C PRO A 114 -10.28 3.84 14.36
N THR A 115 -11.41 4.43 14.71
CA THR A 115 -11.51 5.50 15.72
C THR A 115 -11.29 5.00 17.15
N ALA A 116 -11.57 3.72 17.43
CA ALA A 116 -11.37 3.08 18.72
C ALA A 116 -10.00 2.38 18.81
N TYR A 117 -9.23 2.32 17.72
CA TYR A 117 -7.94 1.64 17.71
C TYR A 117 -6.90 2.35 18.55
N ASP A 118 -6.52 1.72 19.66
CA ASP A 118 -5.46 2.18 20.56
C ASP A 118 -4.22 1.28 20.47
N PRO A 119 -3.15 1.70 19.75
CA PRO A 119 -1.96 0.88 19.56
C PRO A 119 -1.00 0.86 20.75
N ARG A 120 -1.27 1.57 21.86
CA ARG A 120 -0.33 1.71 22.99
C ARG A 120 0.03 0.38 23.63
N LYS A 121 -0.92 -0.55 23.77
CA LYS A 121 -0.68 -1.88 24.35
C LYS A 121 0.28 -2.74 23.53
N ILE A 122 0.25 -2.57 22.23
CA ILE A 122 1.13 -3.30 21.31
C ILE A 122 2.38 -2.51 20.92
N HIS A 123 2.55 -1.28 21.43
CA HIS A 123 3.62 -0.35 21.03
C HIS A 123 3.63 -0.08 19.51
N GLY A 124 2.45 0.05 18.93
CA GLY A 124 2.23 0.24 17.50
C GLY A 124 2.02 1.69 17.09
N GLU A 125 1.62 1.89 15.85
CA GLU A 125 1.28 3.17 15.21
C GLU A 125 -0.24 3.31 15.09
N SER A 126 -0.80 4.48 15.37
CA SER A 126 -2.23 4.77 15.17
C SER A 126 -2.52 5.19 13.72
N PHE A 127 -3.80 5.12 13.31
CA PHE A 127 -4.23 5.65 12.00
C PHE A 127 -3.88 7.13 11.82
N PRO A 128 -4.14 8.03 12.79
CA PRO A 128 -3.71 9.42 12.67
C PRO A 128 -2.21 9.61 12.48
N GLN A 129 -1.36 8.82 13.16
CA GLN A 129 0.09 8.89 12.98
C GLN A 129 0.51 8.49 11.56
N LEU A 130 -0.05 7.40 11.03
CA LEU A 130 0.18 6.99 9.64
C LEU A 130 -0.25 8.08 8.65
N ILE A 131 -1.49 8.58 8.80
CA ILE A 131 -2.08 9.60 7.92
C ILE A 131 -1.21 10.86 7.94
N ASN A 132 -0.82 11.33 9.13
CA ASN A 132 -0.02 12.54 9.29
C ASN A 132 1.39 12.44 8.68
N ARG A 133 1.98 11.24 8.57
CA ARG A 133 3.27 11.09 7.88
C ARG A 133 3.13 10.88 6.37
N ALA A 134 2.07 10.20 5.91
CA ALA A 134 1.96 9.78 4.52
C ALA A 134 1.28 10.84 3.63
N ILE A 135 0.17 11.43 4.09
CA ILE A 135 -0.62 12.37 3.27
C ILE A 135 0.21 13.60 2.85
N PRO A 136 0.89 14.33 3.77
CA PRO A 136 1.69 15.50 3.34
C PRO A 136 2.79 15.13 2.35
N ALA A 137 3.43 13.97 2.51
CA ALA A 137 4.48 13.52 1.61
C ALA A 137 3.95 13.24 0.20
N ILE A 138 2.78 12.59 0.07
CA ILE A 138 2.14 12.32 -1.22
C ILE A 138 1.65 13.61 -1.86
N VAL A 139 0.96 14.46 -1.11
CA VAL A 139 0.45 15.76 -1.59
C VAL A 139 1.60 16.63 -2.11
N ALA A 140 2.75 16.63 -1.43
CA ALA A 140 3.94 17.35 -1.89
C ALA A 140 4.42 16.87 -3.27
N THR A 141 4.36 15.55 -3.56
CA THR A 141 4.75 15.04 -4.88
C THR A 141 3.78 15.47 -5.98
N VAL A 142 2.48 15.58 -5.68
CA VAL A 142 1.49 16.15 -6.61
C VAL A 142 1.77 17.63 -6.86
N ALA A 143 2.12 18.40 -5.82
CA ALA A 143 2.46 19.81 -5.95
C ALA A 143 3.73 20.05 -6.81
N MET A 144 4.62 19.05 -6.91
CA MET A 144 5.81 19.11 -7.78
C MET A 144 5.49 18.91 -9.26
N ASP A 145 4.33 18.32 -9.60
CA ASP A 145 3.89 18.17 -10.99
C ASP A 145 3.37 19.49 -11.56
N ARG A 146 4.27 20.27 -12.15
CA ARG A 146 3.95 21.58 -12.76
C ARG A 146 3.09 21.45 -14.02
N THR A 147 3.05 20.28 -14.64
CA THR A 147 2.26 20.04 -15.86
C THR A 147 0.81 19.68 -15.54
N GLY A 148 0.56 19.15 -14.34
CA GLY A 148 -0.74 18.63 -13.92
C GLY A 148 -1.18 17.40 -14.71
N THR A 149 -0.25 16.69 -15.39
CA THR A 149 -0.56 15.54 -16.25
C THR A 149 0.31 14.31 -16.01
N ALA A 150 1.18 14.35 -14.99
CA ALA A 150 2.10 13.26 -14.68
C ALA A 150 1.37 12.00 -14.21
N ASN A 151 1.94 10.82 -14.53
CA ASN A 151 1.65 9.59 -13.82
C ASN A 151 2.74 9.36 -12.78
N LEU A 152 2.34 9.17 -11.53
CA LEU A 152 3.21 8.91 -10.38
C LEU A 152 2.94 7.49 -9.87
N LEU A 153 4.01 6.73 -9.64
CA LEU A 153 3.93 5.36 -9.13
C LEU A 153 4.32 5.33 -7.66
N TYR A 154 3.52 4.67 -6.82
CA TYR A 154 3.79 4.47 -5.39
C TYR A 154 3.74 2.99 -5.07
N VAL A 155 4.82 2.44 -4.53
CA VAL A 155 4.87 1.04 -4.11
C VAL A 155 4.99 0.95 -2.60
N SER A 156 3.97 0.36 -1.96
CA SER A 156 3.86 0.32 -0.51
C SER A 156 3.15 -0.97 -0.04
N HIS A 157 2.29 -0.91 1.00
CA HIS A 157 1.80 -2.05 1.75
C HIS A 157 0.28 -2.02 1.89
N GLY A 158 -0.29 -3.17 2.25
CA GLY A 158 -1.74 -3.36 2.23
C GLY A 158 -2.51 -2.45 3.18
N ALA A 159 -2.19 -2.49 4.48
CA ALA A 159 -2.94 -1.74 5.47
C ALA A 159 -2.64 -0.23 5.39
N ALA A 160 -1.37 0.14 5.18
CA ALA A 160 -1.00 1.54 5.03
C ALA A 160 -1.66 2.17 3.80
N LEU A 161 -1.59 1.52 2.62
CA LEU A 161 -2.21 2.06 1.41
C LEU A 161 -3.72 2.15 1.52
N ALA A 162 -4.41 1.14 2.09
CA ALA A 162 -5.85 1.22 2.26
C ALA A 162 -6.25 2.46 3.08
N ALA A 163 -5.57 2.73 4.21
CA ALA A 163 -5.84 3.89 5.03
C ALA A 163 -5.47 5.21 4.33
N VAL A 164 -4.32 5.26 3.66
CA VAL A 164 -3.82 6.45 2.97
C VAL A 164 -4.73 6.82 1.80
N ILE A 165 -5.11 5.85 0.96
CA ILE A 165 -5.96 6.08 -0.20
C ILE A 165 -7.32 6.60 0.24
N GLN A 166 -7.95 5.98 1.24
CA GLN A 166 -9.23 6.45 1.78
C GLN A 166 -9.12 7.88 2.36
N SER A 167 -8.00 8.20 3.02
CA SER A 167 -7.76 9.57 3.50
C SER A 167 -7.60 10.58 2.35
N LEU A 168 -6.92 10.20 1.25
CA LEU A 168 -6.80 11.03 0.05
C LEU A 168 -8.16 11.26 -0.63
N LEU A 169 -9.08 10.32 -0.51
CA LEU A 169 -10.48 10.42 -0.98
C LEU A 169 -11.39 11.25 -0.06
N GLY A 170 -10.88 11.68 1.11
CA GLY A 170 -11.66 12.43 2.10
C GLY A 170 -12.59 11.57 2.95
N THR A 171 -12.39 10.24 2.96
CA THR A 171 -13.18 9.33 3.79
C THR A 171 -12.95 9.61 5.28
N PRO A 172 -14.00 9.74 6.10
CA PRO A 172 -13.86 9.90 7.54
C PRO A 172 -13.12 8.73 8.19
N LEU A 173 -12.35 8.99 9.27
CA LEU A 173 -11.57 7.96 9.96
C LEU A 173 -12.40 6.73 10.36
N ALA A 174 -13.65 6.92 10.78
CA ALA A 174 -14.56 5.82 11.15
C ALA A 174 -14.80 4.82 10.01
N GLU A 175 -14.72 5.29 8.76
CA GLU A 175 -15.01 4.50 7.56
C GLU A 175 -13.78 4.11 6.74
N ILE A 176 -12.58 4.44 7.24
CA ILE A 176 -11.33 4.28 6.47
C ILE A 176 -11.00 2.82 6.10
N ARG A 177 -11.68 1.87 6.70
CA ARG A 177 -11.57 0.43 6.43
C ARG A 177 -12.77 -0.18 5.70
N LYS A 178 -13.73 0.65 5.26
CA LYS A 178 -14.99 0.20 4.63
C LYS A 178 -14.82 -0.67 3.39
N ASP A 179 -13.80 -0.40 2.58
CA ASP A 179 -13.53 -1.14 1.34
C ASP A 179 -12.53 -2.29 1.53
N GLY A 180 -12.24 -2.66 2.78
CA GLY A 180 -11.33 -3.75 3.14
C GLY A 180 -9.85 -3.44 2.90
N GLY A 181 -9.07 -4.47 2.64
CA GLY A 181 -7.64 -4.38 2.32
C GLY A 181 -7.37 -4.38 0.82
N LEU A 182 -6.10 -4.25 0.47
CA LEU A 182 -5.62 -4.36 -0.90
C LEU A 182 -4.99 -5.73 -1.14
N THR A 183 -5.11 -6.26 -2.34
CA THR A 183 -4.49 -7.52 -2.76
C THR A 183 -3.01 -7.34 -3.07
N ASN A 184 -2.17 -8.35 -2.84
CA ASN A 184 -0.77 -8.32 -3.27
C ASN A 184 -0.68 -8.08 -4.78
N SER A 185 0.26 -7.26 -5.21
CA SER A 185 0.48 -6.85 -6.60
C SER A 185 -0.71 -6.12 -7.26
N SER A 186 -1.76 -5.75 -6.51
CA SER A 186 -2.86 -4.92 -7.03
C SER A 186 -2.41 -3.49 -7.28
N VAL A 187 -3.17 -2.78 -8.13
CA VAL A 187 -3.03 -1.34 -8.35
C VAL A 187 -4.33 -0.60 -8.08
N THR A 188 -4.24 0.50 -7.33
CA THR A 188 -5.33 1.48 -7.13
C THR A 188 -4.93 2.79 -7.78
N ILE A 189 -5.83 3.41 -8.54
CA ILE A 189 -5.52 4.60 -9.30
C ILE A 189 -6.40 5.76 -8.81
N LEU A 190 -5.75 6.85 -8.39
CA LEU A 190 -6.40 8.12 -8.09
C LEU A 190 -6.05 9.19 -9.13
N GLN A 191 -6.89 10.21 -9.21
CA GLN A 191 -6.68 11.41 -10.00
C GLN A 191 -6.73 12.63 -9.09
N ALA A 192 -5.72 13.48 -9.21
CA ALA A 192 -5.62 14.75 -8.52
C ALA A 192 -5.74 15.93 -9.50
N ASP A 193 -6.51 16.93 -9.11
CA ASP A 193 -6.57 18.22 -9.77
C ASP A 193 -5.81 19.23 -8.87
N GLY A 194 -4.47 19.11 -8.88
CA GLY A 194 -3.60 19.81 -7.96
C GLY A 194 -3.49 19.15 -6.58
N PRO A 195 -2.82 19.80 -5.61
CA PRO A 195 -2.49 19.22 -4.30
C PRO A 195 -3.63 19.25 -3.27
N SER A 196 -4.79 19.82 -3.61
CA SER A 196 -5.92 19.95 -2.70
C SER A 196 -6.74 18.66 -2.63
N LEU A 197 -7.09 18.23 -1.41
CA LEU A 197 -7.97 17.08 -1.20
C LEU A 197 -9.45 17.50 -1.28
N PRO A 198 -10.37 16.57 -1.57
CA PRO A 198 -10.14 15.15 -1.86
C PRO A 198 -9.69 14.88 -3.29
N PHE A 199 -8.96 13.78 -3.50
CA PHE A 199 -8.69 13.24 -4.83
C PHE A 199 -9.86 12.39 -5.32
N LYS A 200 -9.85 12.02 -6.62
CA LYS A 200 -10.90 11.21 -7.24
C LYS A 200 -10.41 9.78 -7.44
N LEU A 201 -11.22 8.79 -7.03
CA LEU A 201 -10.97 7.38 -7.34
C LEU A 201 -11.26 7.09 -8.81
N LEU A 202 -10.31 6.48 -9.51
CA LEU A 202 -10.48 5.97 -10.88
C LEU A 202 -10.62 4.45 -10.88
N ASN A 203 -9.81 3.74 -10.08
CA ASN A 203 -9.85 2.29 -9.99
C ASN A 203 -9.41 1.86 -8.57
N TRP A 204 -10.12 0.91 -7.95
CA TRP A 204 -9.81 0.37 -6.62
C TRP A 204 -9.37 -1.07 -6.71
N ASN A 205 -8.19 -1.38 -6.15
CA ASN A 205 -7.70 -2.74 -5.95
C ASN A 205 -7.80 -3.62 -7.22
N GLU A 206 -7.38 -3.07 -8.35
CA GLU A 206 -7.43 -3.75 -9.65
C GLU A 206 -6.49 -4.96 -9.67
N THR A 207 -7.03 -6.11 -10.05
CA THR A 207 -6.35 -7.41 -10.06
C THR A 207 -6.69 -8.27 -11.27
N SER A 208 -7.49 -7.76 -12.25
CA SER A 208 -7.96 -8.54 -13.42
C SER A 208 -6.83 -9.06 -14.30
N PHE A 209 -5.65 -8.46 -14.21
CA PHE A 209 -4.45 -8.86 -14.93
C PHE A 209 -3.69 -10.00 -14.25
N LEU A 210 -4.00 -10.35 -12.99
CA LEU A 210 -3.29 -11.40 -12.28
C LEU A 210 -3.54 -12.77 -12.92
N PRO A 211 -2.51 -13.65 -13.00
CA PRO A 211 -2.63 -14.97 -13.62
C PRO A 211 -3.65 -15.88 -12.92
N GLU A 212 -3.82 -15.71 -11.62
CA GLU A 212 -4.78 -16.44 -10.80
C GLU A 212 -5.65 -15.49 -9.98
N PRO A 213 -6.91 -15.85 -9.67
CA PRO A 213 -7.74 -15.10 -8.75
C PRO A 213 -7.08 -14.93 -7.38
N PRO A 214 -7.27 -13.78 -6.71
CA PRO A 214 -6.72 -13.57 -5.37
C PRO A 214 -7.22 -14.60 -4.36
N LYS A 215 -6.31 -15.07 -3.50
CA LYS A 215 -6.62 -15.97 -2.37
C LYS A 215 -6.87 -15.15 -1.10
N PRO A 216 -7.57 -15.71 -0.08
CA PRO A 216 -7.81 -14.98 1.19
C PRO A 216 -6.54 -14.46 1.88
N THR A 217 -5.38 -15.13 1.68
CA THR A 217 -4.08 -14.70 2.21
C THR A 217 -3.44 -13.55 1.44
N ASP A 218 -3.97 -13.18 0.29
CA ASP A 218 -3.44 -12.11 -0.56
C ASP A 218 -3.98 -10.73 -0.15
N THR A 219 -5.00 -10.70 0.73
CA THR A 219 -5.64 -9.47 1.21
C THR A 219 -5.50 -9.37 2.73
N ILE A 220 -5.24 -8.17 3.28
CA ILE A 220 -5.15 -7.90 4.71
C ILE A 220 -6.11 -6.77 5.08
#